data_404af146edac8b46523e6e4e1818e90f
#
_entry.id   404af146edac8b46523e6e4e1818e90f
#
_cell.length_a   1.000
_cell.length_b   1.000
_cell.length_c   1.000
_cell.angle_alpha   90.00
_cell.angle_beta   90.00
_cell.angle_gamma   90.00
#
_symmetry.space_group_name_H-M   'P 1'
#
loop_
_entity.id
_entity.type
_entity.pdbx_description
1 polymer ?
#
loop_
_entity_poly.entity_id
_entity_poly.type
_entity_poly.pdbx_seq_one_letter_code
_entity_poly.pdbx_strand_id
1 'polypeptide(L)'
;MTTLLEKSKRLRTAHQAGFALLFSIAGPAWAQAVESSPATLWYGGPILTMAGDRPNMVDAVVERDGKIVYAGKVAQARKIAGTAAKEQNLGGATLLPGFVDAHSHFAMMMQVASGVDLQDPDHPINDIPSLIAALRTGIQARQIAPGGWVIAWQYDDAKLAEKRHITRADLDAAFPDHKIVLIHFTGHGLVTNSAAMAAAGITDSTPNPPGGITLRDASGKLTGVFFENAAYPVYLKIPPLSPEQRRAALDEAQRRYASNGFTHAQEGAASLGDMEALLKAGAQGLIKLDLALLPTSQTLDSLLGRPDVRFGSYQGHVKLAGIKFVLDGSPQARTGYFTRPYANGAPDGHHPWHGTPNMSQEAFNADAARAHSRGWQIFVHANGDAAIDMAIKGFDTLGLTKKADARPVVIHSQFQRPDQLKAYQRIGVGPAYFSNHTYYFADIHRSNFSADVVGFISPFASALKAGLQPSNHSDSPVTPLDPMTQLWSSMARQSKTGVVNGPDQRLTAWQGLHMLTTGPAWQVFEEKRKGQIKPGMLADFVILDKNPLTTPIEAIRSIKIMRTVKEGKTIWSAGQ
;
A
#
# COMPACT_ATOMS: atom_id res chain seq x y z
N MET A 1 9.14 57.90 35.90
CA MET A 1 8.66 58.11 37.28
C MET A 1 8.56 56.72 37.84
N THR A 2 9.59 56.28 38.49
CA THR A 2 9.83 56.34 39.96
C THR A 2 8.99 55.34 40.72
N THR A 3 9.69 54.25 41.13
CA THR A 3 9.98 53.81 42.51
C THR A 3 8.83 53.04 43.19
N LEU A 4 9.04 51.93 43.84
CA LEU A 4 9.86 51.45 44.96
C LEU A 4 9.71 49.93 45.06
N LEU A 5 10.64 49.07 45.05
CA LEU A 5 11.72 48.63 45.96
C LEU A 5 11.35 48.60 47.47
N GLU A 6 11.54 47.38 47.95
CA GLU A 6 12.12 46.99 49.22
C GLU A 6 11.24 46.58 50.44
N LYS A 7 11.79 45.53 51.03
CA LYS A 7 11.81 45.11 52.45
C LYS A 7 10.73 44.09 52.87
N SER A 8 10.99 43.04 53.59
CA SER A 8 12.09 42.82 54.54
C SER A 8 12.17 41.34 54.96
N LYS A 9 13.36 41.01 55.33
CA LYS A 9 13.85 39.81 56.02
C LYS A 9 13.28 39.65 57.44
N ARG A 10 13.33 38.35 57.91
CA ARG A 10 13.49 37.83 59.28
C ARG A 10 12.24 37.51 60.07
N LEU A 11 12.09 36.21 60.45
CA LEU A 11 12.41 35.81 61.84
C LEU A 11 12.50 34.28 61.96
N ARG A 12 13.62 33.84 62.50
CA ARG A 12 13.85 32.48 63.03
C ARG A 12 13.22 32.41 64.43
N THR A 13 12.61 31.29 64.78
CA THR A 13 12.79 30.72 66.14
C THR A 13 12.49 29.20 66.10
N ALA A 14 13.36 28.49 66.76
CA ALA A 14 13.36 27.06 66.96
C ALA A 14 12.30 26.57 67.97
N HIS A 15 11.77 25.36 67.73
CA HIS A 15 11.35 24.51 68.87
C HIS A 15 11.77 23.08 68.56
N GLN A 16 12.70 22.57 69.38
CA GLN A 16 13.04 21.15 69.49
C GLN A 16 11.91 20.48 70.29
N ALA A 17 11.39 19.38 69.77
CA ALA A 17 10.80 18.32 70.55
C ALA A 17 11.04 17.00 69.81
N GLY A 18 11.81 16.11 70.43
CA GLY A 18 12.15 14.80 69.91
C GLY A 18 10.95 13.84 69.95
N PHE A 19 10.92 12.94 69.00
CA PHE A 19 10.22 11.66 69.11
C PHE A 19 10.90 10.56 68.34
N ALA A 20 11.17 9.52 69.06
CA ALA A 20 11.43 8.13 68.78
C ALA A 20 11.74 7.66 67.34
N LEU A 21 12.92 7.07 67.16
CA LEU A 21 13.26 6.11 66.08
C LEU A 21 12.32 4.91 66.18
N LEU A 22 11.46 4.73 65.19
CA LEU A 22 10.92 3.46 64.79
C LEU A 22 11.76 2.96 63.60
N PHE A 23 12.68 2.01 63.83
CA PHE A 23 13.32 1.21 62.79
C PHE A 23 12.27 0.33 62.14
N SER A 24 11.69 0.79 61.04
CA SER A 24 11.01 -0.11 60.10
C SER A 24 12.06 -0.89 59.35
N ILE A 25 12.17 -2.17 59.67
CA ILE A 25 12.94 -3.16 58.90
C ILE A 25 12.17 -3.28 57.56
N ALA A 26 12.62 -2.52 56.55
CA ALA A 26 12.26 -2.77 55.18
C ALA A 26 12.94 -4.06 54.78
N GLY A 27 12.20 -5.16 54.77
CA GLY A 27 12.64 -6.43 54.15
C GLY A 27 13.04 -6.17 52.71
N PRO A 28 13.98 -6.95 52.16
CA PRO A 28 14.40 -6.81 50.77
C PRO A 28 13.14 -6.96 49.87
N ALA A 29 12.78 -5.91 49.17
CA ALA A 29 11.83 -6.00 48.07
C ALA A 29 12.42 -6.98 47.08
N TRP A 30 11.91 -8.19 47.07
CA TRP A 30 12.16 -9.16 46.02
C TRP A 30 11.66 -8.51 44.74
N ALA A 31 12.57 -7.92 43.95
CA ALA A 31 12.30 -7.63 42.58
C ALA A 31 11.92 -8.98 41.94
N GLN A 32 10.64 -9.23 41.76
CA GLN A 32 10.20 -10.33 40.90
C GLN A 32 10.90 -10.11 39.58
N ALA A 33 11.91 -10.95 39.32
CA ALA A 33 12.47 -11.03 37.98
C ALA A 33 11.29 -11.38 37.07
N VAL A 34 10.92 -10.46 36.21
CA VAL A 34 9.97 -10.73 35.13
C VAL A 34 10.63 -11.86 34.36
N GLU A 35 10.13 -13.10 34.53
CA GLU A 35 10.59 -14.23 33.73
C GLU A 35 10.43 -13.83 32.28
N SER A 36 11.57 -13.60 31.58
CA SER A 36 11.54 -13.32 30.17
C SER A 36 10.96 -14.54 29.45
N SER A 37 10.06 -14.31 28.51
CA SER A 37 9.46 -15.38 27.70
C SER A 37 10.56 -16.26 27.08
N PRO A 38 10.33 -17.59 26.95
CA PRO A 38 11.26 -18.47 26.27
C PRO A 38 11.60 -17.92 24.87
N ALA A 39 12.88 -17.85 24.56
CA ALA A 39 13.33 -17.39 23.24
C ALA A 39 12.93 -18.39 22.14
N THR A 40 12.78 -17.90 20.92
CA THR A 40 12.67 -18.75 19.72
C THR A 40 13.98 -18.69 18.93
N LEU A 41 14.55 -19.84 18.62
CA LEU A 41 15.76 -20.01 17.81
C LEU A 41 15.37 -20.48 16.40
N TRP A 42 15.64 -19.66 15.39
CA TRP A 42 15.45 -19.97 13.97
C TRP A 42 16.80 -20.36 13.35
N TYR A 43 16.85 -21.51 12.64
CA TYR A 43 18.08 -22.03 12.03
C TYR A 43 17.78 -23.11 10.99
N GLY A 44 18.83 -23.63 10.29
CA GLY A 44 18.69 -24.78 9.39
C GLY A 44 18.26 -24.45 7.97
N GLY A 45 18.46 -23.20 7.54
CA GLY A 45 18.25 -22.72 6.17
C GLY A 45 18.95 -21.39 5.95
N PRO A 46 18.98 -20.88 4.71
CA PRO A 46 19.49 -19.54 4.43
C PRO A 46 18.68 -18.47 5.17
N ILE A 47 19.35 -17.54 5.86
CA ILE A 47 18.71 -16.39 6.51
C ILE A 47 19.29 -15.13 5.88
N LEU A 48 18.50 -14.47 5.04
CA LEU A 48 18.88 -13.24 4.34
C LEU A 48 18.60 -12.04 5.24
N THR A 49 19.64 -11.32 5.65
CA THR A 49 19.48 -10.24 6.64
C THR A 49 18.90 -8.96 6.08
N MET A 50 18.98 -8.78 4.77
CA MET A 50 18.69 -7.52 4.06
C MET A 50 19.48 -6.31 4.61
N ALA A 51 20.63 -6.56 5.24
CA ALA A 51 21.51 -5.51 5.76
C ALA A 51 22.69 -5.28 4.81
N GLY A 52 22.87 -3.99 4.41
CA GLY A 52 23.94 -3.57 3.50
C GLY A 52 23.63 -3.78 2.02
N ASP A 53 24.52 -3.29 1.17
CA ASP A 53 24.31 -3.22 -0.29
C ASP A 53 24.62 -4.54 -1.02
N ARG A 54 25.21 -5.51 -0.33
CA ARG A 54 25.57 -6.82 -0.87
C ARG A 54 24.88 -7.93 -0.08
N PRO A 55 24.63 -9.10 -0.72
CA PRO A 55 24.04 -10.25 -0.05
C PRO A 55 24.76 -10.58 1.26
N ASN A 56 23.98 -10.59 2.34
CA ASN A 56 24.44 -10.86 3.69
C ASN A 56 23.51 -11.90 4.34
N MET A 57 24.10 -13.02 4.78
CA MET A 57 23.38 -14.15 5.36
C MET A 57 23.97 -14.53 6.72
N VAL A 58 23.10 -15.05 7.58
CA VAL A 58 23.48 -15.60 8.88
C VAL A 58 22.95 -17.04 9.03
N ASP A 59 23.50 -17.79 9.99
CA ASP A 59 23.14 -19.19 10.18
C ASP A 59 21.95 -19.37 11.14
N ALA A 60 21.71 -18.37 12.01
CA ALA A 60 20.64 -18.42 13.00
C ALA A 60 20.18 -17.02 13.44
N VAL A 61 18.94 -16.95 13.90
CA VAL A 61 18.32 -15.78 14.56
C VAL A 61 17.71 -16.23 15.89
N VAL A 62 17.90 -15.43 16.93
CA VAL A 62 17.19 -15.58 18.20
C VAL A 62 16.21 -14.44 18.36
N GLU A 63 14.96 -14.81 18.60
CA GLU A 63 13.87 -13.91 18.90
C GLU A 63 13.46 -14.04 20.37
N ARG A 64 13.11 -12.93 21.02
CA ARG A 64 12.50 -12.89 22.34
C ARG A 64 11.58 -11.68 22.45
N ASP A 65 10.36 -11.89 22.97
CA ASP A 65 9.35 -10.85 23.18
C ASP A 65 9.06 -10.01 21.91
N GLY A 66 9.00 -10.69 20.76
CA GLY A 66 8.70 -10.08 19.47
C GLY A 66 9.86 -9.30 18.83
N LYS A 67 11.09 -9.39 19.41
CA LYS A 67 12.27 -8.69 18.88
C LYS A 67 13.41 -9.65 18.60
N ILE A 68 14.21 -9.30 17.62
CA ILE A 68 15.46 -9.97 17.32
C ILE A 68 16.49 -9.60 18.39
N VAL A 69 17.00 -10.57 19.14
CA VAL A 69 18.06 -10.36 20.15
C VAL A 69 19.44 -10.76 19.62
N TYR A 70 19.49 -11.64 18.61
CA TYR A 70 20.74 -12.06 17.99
C TYR A 70 20.51 -12.51 16.54
N ALA A 71 21.48 -12.26 15.68
CA ALA A 71 21.59 -12.80 14.33
C ALA A 71 23.06 -13.13 14.03
N GLY A 72 23.38 -14.38 13.66
CA GLY A 72 24.78 -14.81 13.45
C GLY A 72 24.95 -16.31 13.45
N LYS A 73 26.07 -16.79 14.04
CA LYS A 73 26.42 -18.21 14.07
C LYS A 73 25.51 -19.01 14.99
N VAL A 74 25.09 -20.22 14.56
CA VAL A 74 24.15 -21.08 15.30
C VAL A 74 24.66 -21.46 16.69
N ALA A 75 25.96 -21.73 16.85
CA ALA A 75 26.55 -22.10 18.14
C ALA A 75 26.40 -20.99 19.21
N GLN A 76 26.55 -19.72 18.80
CA GLN A 76 26.36 -18.59 19.70
C GLN A 76 24.87 -18.33 19.93
N ALA A 77 24.05 -18.50 18.89
CA ALA A 77 22.59 -18.36 18.97
C ALA A 77 22.00 -19.31 20.03
N ARG A 78 22.43 -20.58 20.06
CA ARG A 78 21.99 -21.56 21.08
C ARG A 78 22.32 -21.12 22.50
N LYS A 79 23.54 -20.57 22.72
CA LYS A 79 23.93 -20.03 24.05
C LYS A 79 23.04 -18.89 24.50
N ILE A 80 22.71 -17.97 23.57
CA ILE A 80 21.87 -16.79 23.87
C ILE A 80 20.40 -17.19 24.06
N ALA A 81 19.90 -18.14 23.27
CA ALA A 81 18.55 -18.65 23.36
C ALA A 81 18.28 -19.38 24.69
N GLY A 82 19.28 -20.13 25.18
CA GLY A 82 19.17 -20.93 26.39
C GLY A 82 18.47 -22.28 26.15
N THR A 83 18.47 -23.14 27.17
CA THR A 83 17.96 -24.52 27.08
C THR A 83 16.43 -24.60 26.99
N ALA A 84 15.71 -23.58 27.44
CA ALA A 84 14.24 -23.49 27.35
C ALA A 84 13.75 -22.91 26.02
N ALA A 85 14.63 -22.63 25.06
CA ALA A 85 14.26 -22.01 23.79
C ALA A 85 13.43 -22.95 22.92
N LYS A 86 12.41 -22.36 22.25
CA LYS A 86 11.69 -23.06 21.18
C LYS A 86 12.55 -23.08 19.92
N GLU A 87 12.91 -24.24 19.44
CA GLU A 87 13.66 -24.39 18.20
C GLU A 87 12.76 -24.46 16.98
N GLN A 88 13.08 -23.65 15.96
CA GLN A 88 12.42 -23.59 14.66
C GLN A 88 13.45 -23.93 13.57
N ASN A 89 13.51 -25.21 13.19
CA ASN A 89 14.33 -25.62 12.06
C ASN A 89 13.63 -25.29 10.75
N LEU A 90 14.29 -24.52 9.89
CA LEU A 90 13.77 -24.11 8.59
C LEU A 90 13.75 -25.25 7.55
N GLY A 91 14.48 -26.37 7.79
CA GLY A 91 14.50 -27.51 6.88
C GLY A 91 15.02 -27.18 5.48
N GLY A 92 15.92 -26.20 5.36
CA GLY A 92 16.43 -25.69 4.08
C GLY A 92 15.63 -24.53 3.49
N ALA A 93 14.44 -24.21 4.00
CA ALA A 93 13.67 -23.06 3.59
C ALA A 93 14.40 -21.74 3.93
N THR A 94 14.11 -20.68 3.16
CA THR A 94 14.80 -19.39 3.29
C THR A 94 13.99 -18.43 4.16
N LEU A 95 14.63 -17.84 5.17
CA LEU A 95 14.04 -16.81 6.02
C LEU A 95 14.55 -15.43 5.63
N LEU A 96 13.62 -14.46 5.52
CA LEU A 96 13.90 -13.05 5.29
C LEU A 96 13.09 -12.17 6.26
N PRO A 97 13.38 -10.85 6.34
CA PRO A 97 12.43 -9.92 6.95
C PRO A 97 11.07 -10.03 6.27
N GLY A 98 10.00 -9.95 7.05
CA GLY A 98 8.64 -9.87 6.50
C GLY A 98 8.52 -8.73 5.51
N PHE A 99 7.80 -8.95 4.42
CA PHE A 99 7.61 -7.92 3.41
C PHE A 99 6.85 -6.72 3.97
N VAL A 100 7.22 -5.56 3.49
CA VAL A 100 6.62 -4.27 3.82
C VAL A 100 5.99 -3.74 2.54
N ASP A 101 4.69 -3.54 2.55
CA ASP A 101 3.99 -3.01 1.40
C ASP A 101 4.20 -1.50 1.30
N ALA A 102 4.71 -1.06 0.16
CA ALA A 102 5.03 0.35 -0.07
C ALA A 102 3.79 1.18 -0.46
N HIS A 103 2.81 0.56 -1.12
CA HIS A 103 1.54 1.18 -1.49
C HIS A 103 0.52 0.14 -1.97
N SER A 104 -0.63 0.14 -1.32
CA SER A 104 -1.83 -0.59 -1.71
C SER A 104 -3.07 0.03 -1.05
N HIS A 105 -4.23 -0.57 -1.28
CA HIS A 105 -5.52 -0.10 -0.79
C HIS A 105 -6.16 -1.16 0.11
N PHE A 106 -5.76 -1.16 1.40
CA PHE A 106 -6.22 -2.17 2.36
C PHE A 106 -7.74 -2.17 2.55
N ALA A 107 -8.38 -0.98 2.62
CA ALA A 107 -9.82 -0.88 2.71
C ALA A 107 -10.53 -1.40 1.45
N MET A 108 -9.94 -1.17 0.26
CA MET A 108 -10.45 -1.73 -0.98
C MET A 108 -10.30 -3.26 -0.99
N MET A 109 -9.22 -3.82 -0.44
CA MET A 109 -9.08 -5.29 -0.25
C MET A 109 -10.17 -5.86 0.67
N MET A 110 -10.59 -5.14 1.71
CA MET A 110 -11.75 -5.52 2.52
C MET A 110 -13.04 -5.53 1.68
N GLN A 111 -13.21 -4.55 0.78
CA GLN A 111 -14.36 -4.48 -0.11
C GLN A 111 -14.33 -5.61 -1.14
N VAL A 112 -13.18 -5.92 -1.74
CA VAL A 112 -13.01 -7.09 -2.63
C VAL A 112 -13.37 -8.39 -1.90
N ALA A 113 -12.92 -8.56 -0.65
CA ALA A 113 -13.23 -9.73 0.16
C ALA A 113 -14.73 -9.87 0.46
N SER A 114 -15.45 -8.75 0.56
CA SER A 114 -16.90 -8.73 0.79
C SER A 114 -17.74 -8.86 -0.48
N GLY A 115 -17.20 -8.51 -1.64
CA GLY A 115 -17.86 -8.53 -2.94
C GLY A 115 -17.55 -9.77 -3.78
N VAL A 116 -17.91 -9.75 -5.06
CA VAL A 116 -17.55 -10.78 -6.04
C VAL A 116 -16.19 -10.44 -6.61
N ASP A 117 -15.20 -11.31 -6.44
CA ASP A 117 -13.86 -11.15 -6.99
C ASP A 117 -13.82 -11.70 -8.42
N LEU A 118 -13.66 -10.81 -9.42
CA LEU A 118 -13.63 -11.18 -10.84
C LEU A 118 -12.22 -11.58 -11.33
N GLN A 119 -11.23 -11.63 -10.44
CA GLN A 119 -9.91 -12.19 -10.73
C GLN A 119 -9.64 -13.50 -9.96
N ASP A 120 -10.69 -14.11 -9.42
CA ASP A 120 -10.59 -15.44 -8.81
C ASP A 120 -9.97 -16.42 -9.82
N PRO A 121 -8.81 -17.02 -9.52
CA PRO A 121 -8.14 -17.94 -10.43
C PRO A 121 -8.94 -19.23 -10.69
N ASP A 122 -9.84 -19.61 -9.78
CA ASP A 122 -10.69 -20.78 -9.91
C ASP A 122 -11.87 -20.53 -10.88
N HIS A 123 -12.15 -19.27 -11.20
CA HIS A 123 -13.22 -18.84 -12.10
C HIS A 123 -12.69 -17.85 -13.15
N PRO A 124 -11.86 -18.27 -14.11
CA PRO A 124 -11.24 -17.38 -15.09
C PRO A 124 -12.29 -16.74 -16.00
N ILE A 125 -12.20 -15.41 -16.14
CA ILE A 125 -13.07 -14.61 -17.01
C ILE A 125 -12.31 -14.29 -18.30
N ASN A 126 -12.88 -14.74 -19.45
CA ASN A 126 -12.28 -14.53 -20.77
C ASN A 126 -13.23 -13.87 -21.77
N ASP A 127 -14.52 -13.79 -21.44
CA ASP A 127 -15.58 -13.23 -22.28
C ASP A 127 -16.76 -12.74 -21.41
N ILE A 128 -17.73 -12.08 -22.02
CA ILE A 128 -18.94 -11.60 -21.32
C ILE A 128 -19.78 -12.75 -20.73
N PRO A 129 -19.99 -13.89 -21.41
CA PRO A 129 -20.68 -15.02 -20.82
C PRO A 129 -20.05 -15.56 -19.53
N SER A 130 -18.74 -15.74 -19.49
CA SER A 130 -18.02 -16.19 -18.28
C SER A 130 -18.09 -15.16 -17.14
N LEU A 131 -18.05 -13.87 -17.46
CA LEU A 131 -18.27 -12.80 -16.49
C LEU A 131 -19.69 -12.86 -15.89
N ILE A 132 -20.72 -13.03 -16.72
CA ILE A 132 -22.10 -13.20 -16.26
C ILE A 132 -22.24 -14.44 -15.38
N ALA A 133 -21.61 -15.57 -15.75
CA ALA A 133 -21.60 -16.78 -14.94
C ALA A 133 -20.96 -16.56 -13.57
N ALA A 134 -19.82 -15.87 -13.50
CA ALA A 134 -19.16 -15.51 -12.23
C ALA A 134 -20.05 -14.65 -11.33
N LEU A 135 -20.76 -13.68 -11.91
CA LEU A 135 -21.73 -12.85 -11.17
C LEU A 135 -22.87 -13.70 -10.61
N ARG A 136 -23.43 -14.63 -11.38
CA ARG A 136 -24.49 -15.55 -10.92
C ARG A 136 -24.02 -16.41 -9.76
N THR A 137 -22.82 -16.99 -9.88
CA THR A 137 -22.18 -17.75 -8.79
C THR A 137 -22.01 -16.90 -7.54
N GLY A 138 -21.52 -15.65 -7.71
CA GLY A 138 -21.32 -14.71 -6.61
C GLY A 138 -22.63 -14.29 -5.92
N ILE A 139 -23.70 -14.06 -6.67
CA ILE A 139 -25.04 -13.75 -6.14
C ILE A 139 -25.56 -14.95 -5.30
N GLN A 140 -25.45 -16.14 -5.83
CA GLN A 140 -25.91 -17.37 -5.17
C GLN A 140 -25.11 -17.64 -3.89
N ALA A 141 -23.77 -17.61 -3.96
CA ALA A 141 -22.90 -17.87 -2.82
C ALA A 141 -23.11 -16.88 -1.66
N ARG A 142 -23.48 -15.64 -1.97
CA ARG A 142 -23.73 -14.57 -0.98
C ARG A 142 -25.21 -14.39 -0.64
N GLN A 143 -26.08 -15.20 -1.24
CA GLN A 143 -27.54 -15.16 -1.02
C GLN A 143 -28.11 -13.73 -1.21
N ILE A 144 -27.66 -13.02 -2.25
CA ILE A 144 -28.13 -11.66 -2.51
C ILE A 144 -29.56 -11.73 -3.04
N ALA A 145 -30.49 -11.15 -2.28
CA ALA A 145 -31.90 -11.15 -2.62
C ALA A 145 -32.20 -10.24 -3.84
N PRO A 146 -33.30 -10.50 -4.58
CA PRO A 146 -33.80 -9.57 -5.60
C PRO A 146 -33.91 -8.14 -5.05
N GLY A 147 -33.53 -7.14 -5.86
CA GLY A 147 -33.39 -5.74 -5.46
C GLY A 147 -32.09 -5.40 -4.71
N GLY A 148 -31.30 -6.41 -4.36
CA GLY A 148 -30.01 -6.22 -3.69
C GLY A 148 -28.91 -5.66 -4.59
N TRP A 149 -27.86 -5.15 -3.96
CA TRP A 149 -26.64 -4.70 -4.63
C TRP A 149 -25.68 -5.86 -4.82
N VAL A 150 -25.19 -6.03 -6.04
CA VAL A 150 -24.12 -6.94 -6.41
C VAL A 150 -22.90 -6.12 -6.76
N ILE A 151 -21.92 -6.08 -5.88
CA ILE A 151 -20.68 -5.36 -6.10
C ILE A 151 -19.63 -6.39 -6.51
N ALA A 152 -19.12 -6.23 -7.72
CA ALA A 152 -18.05 -7.07 -8.25
C ALA A 152 -16.80 -6.23 -8.49
N TRP A 153 -15.68 -6.78 -8.07
CA TRP A 153 -14.39 -6.10 -8.09
C TRP A 153 -13.46 -6.70 -9.13
N GLN A 154 -12.52 -5.88 -9.59
CA GLN A 154 -11.44 -6.31 -10.48
C GLN A 154 -11.93 -6.67 -11.90
N TYR A 155 -12.99 -6.01 -12.38
CA TYR A 155 -13.42 -6.08 -13.76
C TYR A 155 -12.31 -5.58 -14.71
N ASP A 156 -12.05 -6.31 -15.80
CA ASP A 156 -11.02 -5.99 -16.79
C ASP A 156 -11.58 -6.25 -18.19
N ASP A 157 -11.91 -5.17 -18.92
CA ASP A 157 -12.45 -5.26 -20.28
C ASP A 157 -11.41 -5.77 -21.30
N ALA A 158 -10.12 -5.55 -21.03
CA ALA A 158 -9.05 -6.01 -21.92
C ALA A 158 -8.94 -7.55 -22.00
N LYS A 159 -9.46 -8.26 -21.00
CA LYS A 159 -9.52 -9.74 -20.99
C LYS A 159 -10.66 -10.29 -21.82
N LEU A 160 -11.69 -9.50 -22.10
CA LEU A 160 -12.90 -9.99 -22.77
C LEU A 160 -12.63 -10.25 -24.26
N ALA A 161 -13.04 -11.41 -24.75
CA ALA A 161 -12.91 -11.80 -26.15
C ALA A 161 -13.62 -10.83 -27.10
N GLU A 162 -14.70 -10.21 -26.64
CA GLU A 162 -15.50 -9.22 -27.38
C GLU A 162 -14.76 -7.90 -27.65
N LYS A 163 -13.62 -7.66 -26.99
CA LYS A 163 -12.80 -6.43 -27.14
C LYS A 163 -13.59 -5.15 -26.91
N ARG A 164 -14.58 -5.20 -26.02
CA ARG A 164 -15.40 -4.07 -25.57
C ARG A 164 -15.73 -4.18 -24.11
N HIS A 165 -16.10 -3.10 -23.49
CA HIS A 165 -16.75 -3.15 -22.18
C HIS A 165 -18.06 -3.97 -22.25
N ILE A 166 -18.37 -4.71 -21.18
CA ILE A 166 -19.74 -5.13 -20.91
C ILE A 166 -20.59 -3.86 -20.73
N THR A 167 -21.85 -3.88 -21.15
CA THR A 167 -22.70 -2.70 -21.13
C THR A 167 -23.89 -2.88 -20.19
N ARG A 168 -24.56 -1.74 -19.92
CA ARG A 168 -25.85 -1.72 -19.23
C ARG A 168 -26.84 -2.74 -19.84
N ALA A 169 -26.93 -2.80 -21.17
CA ALA A 169 -27.86 -3.70 -21.85
C ALA A 169 -27.54 -5.19 -21.61
N ASP A 170 -26.24 -5.57 -21.63
CA ASP A 170 -25.82 -6.93 -21.32
C ASP A 170 -26.20 -7.31 -19.87
N LEU A 171 -25.99 -6.38 -18.92
CA LEU A 171 -26.28 -6.56 -17.50
C LEU A 171 -27.78 -6.57 -17.20
N ASP A 172 -28.56 -5.70 -17.84
CA ASP A 172 -30.03 -5.64 -17.68
C ASP A 172 -30.70 -6.95 -18.16
N ALA A 173 -30.21 -7.51 -19.28
CA ALA A 173 -30.70 -8.78 -19.80
C ALA A 173 -30.40 -9.95 -18.87
N ALA A 174 -29.23 -9.95 -18.21
CA ALA A 174 -28.78 -11.03 -17.36
C ALA A 174 -29.29 -10.94 -15.91
N PHE A 175 -29.51 -9.71 -15.39
CA PHE A 175 -29.80 -9.42 -13.98
C PHE A 175 -30.85 -8.32 -13.83
N PRO A 176 -32.09 -8.51 -14.32
CA PRO A 176 -33.13 -7.48 -14.26
C PRO A 176 -33.51 -7.08 -12.83
N ASP A 177 -33.37 -8.01 -11.89
CA ASP A 177 -33.84 -7.84 -10.50
C ASP A 177 -32.74 -7.40 -9.52
N HIS A 178 -31.52 -7.15 -9.97
CA HIS A 178 -30.40 -6.77 -9.10
C HIS A 178 -29.77 -5.45 -9.52
N LYS A 179 -29.17 -4.75 -8.56
CA LYS A 179 -28.34 -3.56 -8.84
C LYS A 179 -26.91 -4.02 -9.01
N ILE A 180 -26.40 -4.07 -10.24
CA ILE A 180 -25.08 -4.57 -10.58
C ILE A 180 -24.09 -3.41 -10.68
N VAL A 181 -22.94 -3.54 -10.02
CA VAL A 181 -21.80 -2.62 -10.14
C VAL A 181 -20.53 -3.45 -10.30
N LEU A 182 -19.84 -3.29 -11.43
CA LEU A 182 -18.56 -3.89 -11.74
C LEU A 182 -17.49 -2.82 -11.60
N ILE A 183 -16.66 -2.90 -10.58
CA ILE A 183 -15.60 -1.93 -10.36
C ILE A 183 -14.38 -2.37 -11.16
N HIS A 184 -13.91 -1.47 -12.02
CA HIS A 184 -12.75 -1.72 -12.85
C HIS A 184 -11.50 -1.93 -11.99
N PHE A 185 -10.61 -2.84 -12.40
CA PHE A 185 -9.41 -3.20 -11.63
C PHE A 185 -8.49 -2.02 -11.32
N THR A 186 -8.53 -0.96 -12.14
CA THR A 186 -7.77 0.26 -11.91
C THR A 186 -8.31 1.12 -10.77
N GLY A 187 -9.54 0.87 -10.30
CA GLY A 187 -10.24 1.74 -9.35
C GLY A 187 -10.77 3.06 -9.95
N HIS A 188 -10.43 3.38 -11.21
CA HIS A 188 -10.76 4.64 -11.88
C HIS A 188 -12.06 4.59 -12.70
N GLY A 189 -12.83 3.51 -12.64
CA GLY A 189 -14.08 3.40 -13.37
C GLY A 189 -14.94 2.23 -12.90
N LEU A 190 -16.17 2.21 -13.40
CA LEU A 190 -17.12 1.13 -13.15
C LEU A 190 -18.06 0.93 -14.35
N VAL A 191 -18.68 -0.25 -14.39
CA VAL A 191 -19.82 -0.55 -15.25
C VAL A 191 -21.02 -0.91 -14.40
N THR A 192 -22.19 -0.43 -14.78
CA THR A 192 -23.41 -0.65 -13.99
C THR A 192 -24.62 -0.85 -14.87
N ASN A 193 -25.65 -1.52 -14.34
CA ASN A 193 -26.91 -1.72 -15.00
C ASN A 193 -27.91 -0.58 -14.74
N SER A 194 -29.06 -0.62 -15.42
CA SER A 194 -30.12 0.41 -15.30
C SER A 194 -30.67 0.52 -13.87
N ALA A 195 -30.78 -0.57 -13.14
CA ALA A 195 -31.30 -0.57 -11.77
C ALA A 195 -30.34 0.19 -10.80
N ALA A 196 -29.04 0.00 -10.95
CA ALA A 196 -28.06 0.73 -10.14
C ALA A 196 -27.93 2.21 -10.57
N MET A 197 -28.01 2.51 -11.89
CA MET A 197 -28.06 3.89 -12.38
C MET A 197 -29.26 4.64 -11.79
N ALA A 198 -30.45 4.03 -11.84
CA ALA A 198 -31.67 4.62 -11.28
C ALA A 198 -31.53 4.89 -9.77
N ALA A 199 -30.95 3.96 -9.01
CA ALA A 199 -30.67 4.14 -7.58
C ALA A 199 -29.69 5.29 -7.33
N ALA A 200 -28.77 5.56 -8.27
CA ALA A 200 -27.83 6.67 -8.22
C ALA A 200 -28.39 8.01 -8.75
N GLY A 201 -29.63 8.00 -9.26
CA GLY A 201 -30.26 9.20 -9.87
C GLY A 201 -29.66 9.57 -11.23
N ILE A 202 -29.03 8.60 -11.91
CA ILE A 202 -28.40 8.79 -13.22
C ILE A 202 -29.38 8.42 -14.33
N THR A 203 -29.54 9.31 -15.31
CA THR A 203 -30.36 9.11 -16.51
C THR A 203 -29.55 9.37 -17.78
N ASP A 204 -30.10 9.01 -18.93
CA ASP A 204 -29.43 9.27 -20.23
C ASP A 204 -29.17 10.77 -20.49
N SER A 205 -29.90 11.67 -19.82
CA SER A 205 -29.68 13.12 -19.89
C SER A 205 -28.66 13.67 -18.90
N THR A 206 -28.12 12.83 -17.99
CA THR A 206 -27.14 13.27 -17.01
C THR A 206 -25.85 13.70 -17.71
N PRO A 207 -25.37 14.96 -17.52
CA PRO A 207 -24.15 15.44 -18.15
C PRO A 207 -22.91 14.84 -17.48
N ASN A 208 -21.78 14.87 -18.17
CA ASN A 208 -20.50 14.56 -17.55
C ASN A 208 -20.17 15.61 -16.49
N PRO A 209 -19.84 15.22 -15.25
CA PRO A 209 -19.31 16.15 -14.27
C PRO A 209 -17.88 16.58 -14.66
N PRO A 210 -17.38 17.72 -14.14
CA PRO A 210 -15.98 18.10 -14.33
C PRO A 210 -15.03 16.96 -13.91
N GLY A 211 -14.10 16.60 -14.79
CA GLY A 211 -13.17 15.49 -14.56
C GLY A 211 -13.80 14.09 -14.65
N GLY A 212 -15.05 13.96 -15.07
CA GLY A 212 -15.72 12.67 -15.25
C GLY A 212 -16.01 12.37 -16.73
N ILE A 213 -15.94 11.09 -17.11
CA ILE A 213 -16.22 10.61 -18.46
C ILE A 213 -17.30 9.52 -18.39
N THR A 214 -18.35 9.65 -19.23
CA THR A 214 -19.36 8.61 -19.42
C THR A 214 -19.35 8.14 -20.87
N LEU A 215 -19.43 6.83 -21.09
CA LEU A 215 -19.53 6.30 -22.44
C LEU A 215 -20.99 6.25 -22.89
N ARG A 216 -21.22 6.63 -24.16
CA ARG A 216 -22.54 6.62 -24.80
C ARG A 216 -22.52 5.76 -26.05
N ASP A 217 -23.64 5.15 -26.35
CA ASP A 217 -23.84 4.42 -27.60
C ASP A 217 -24.11 5.38 -28.78
N ALA A 218 -24.25 4.82 -29.98
CA ALA A 218 -24.51 5.60 -31.20
C ALA A 218 -25.86 6.39 -31.16
N SER A 219 -26.79 6.03 -30.28
CA SER A 219 -28.06 6.75 -30.06
C SER A 219 -27.95 7.83 -28.99
N GLY A 220 -26.75 8.02 -28.37
CA GLY A 220 -26.52 8.99 -27.31
C GLY A 220 -26.91 8.50 -25.91
N LYS A 221 -27.37 7.27 -25.75
CA LYS A 221 -27.72 6.69 -24.45
C LYS A 221 -26.47 6.25 -23.70
N LEU A 222 -26.48 6.36 -22.37
CA LEU A 222 -25.41 5.87 -21.51
C LEU A 222 -25.25 4.35 -21.64
N THR A 223 -24.03 3.89 -21.85
CA THR A 223 -23.69 2.45 -21.93
C THR A 223 -23.60 1.79 -20.55
N GLY A 224 -23.65 2.56 -19.47
CA GLY A 224 -23.43 2.13 -18.11
C GLY A 224 -21.94 2.16 -17.67
N VAL A 225 -21.05 2.63 -18.53
CA VAL A 225 -19.61 2.77 -18.25
C VAL A 225 -19.30 4.19 -17.80
N PHE A 226 -18.67 4.32 -16.63
CA PHE A 226 -18.34 5.60 -16.00
C PHE A 226 -16.89 5.60 -15.54
N PHE A 227 -16.18 6.72 -15.76
CA PHE A 227 -14.79 6.92 -15.32
C PHE A 227 -14.67 8.15 -14.45
N GLU A 228 -13.69 8.11 -13.53
CA GLU A 228 -13.31 9.19 -12.63
C GLU A 228 -14.53 9.76 -11.88
N ASN A 229 -14.69 11.08 -11.86
CA ASN A 229 -15.78 11.74 -11.14
C ASN A 229 -17.19 11.31 -11.58
N ALA A 230 -17.35 10.76 -12.78
CA ALA A 230 -18.64 10.24 -13.23
C ALA A 230 -19.08 8.96 -12.49
N ALA A 231 -18.17 8.23 -11.88
CA ALA A 231 -18.45 7.01 -11.10
C ALA A 231 -18.96 7.31 -9.67
N TYR A 232 -18.62 8.48 -9.10
CA TYR A 232 -18.95 8.83 -7.71
C TYR A 232 -20.44 8.73 -7.33
N PRO A 233 -21.40 9.17 -8.14
CA PRO A 233 -22.81 9.04 -7.80
C PRO A 233 -23.25 7.59 -7.54
N VAL A 234 -22.65 6.61 -8.24
CA VAL A 234 -22.90 5.19 -8.01
C VAL A 234 -22.22 4.73 -6.72
N TYR A 235 -20.94 5.06 -6.50
CA TYR A 235 -20.21 4.70 -5.29
C TYR A 235 -20.92 5.15 -4.01
N LEU A 236 -21.48 6.36 -4.01
CA LEU A 236 -22.20 6.94 -2.86
C LEU A 236 -23.51 6.19 -2.52
N LYS A 237 -24.02 5.35 -3.42
CA LYS A 237 -25.25 4.57 -3.21
C LYS A 237 -25.00 3.12 -2.82
N ILE A 238 -23.77 2.64 -2.91
CA ILE A 238 -23.40 1.30 -2.44
C ILE A 238 -23.60 1.25 -0.92
N PRO A 239 -24.40 0.30 -0.40
CA PRO A 239 -24.61 0.18 1.04
C PRO A 239 -23.31 -0.10 1.81
N PRO A 240 -23.11 0.49 2.97
CA PRO A 240 -21.98 0.14 3.83
C PRO A 240 -22.12 -1.31 4.33
N LEU A 241 -20.98 -1.96 4.57
CA LEU A 241 -20.95 -3.30 5.16
C LEU A 241 -21.54 -3.30 6.58
N SER A 242 -22.27 -4.36 6.95
CA SER A 242 -22.65 -4.59 8.34
C SER A 242 -21.40 -4.77 9.24
N PRO A 243 -21.51 -4.62 10.56
CA PRO A 243 -20.38 -4.84 11.46
C PRO A 243 -19.76 -6.24 11.32
N GLU A 244 -20.56 -7.29 11.12
CA GLU A 244 -20.13 -8.67 10.93
C GLU A 244 -19.42 -8.84 9.60
N GLN A 245 -20.00 -8.31 8.51
CA GLN A 245 -19.38 -8.32 7.19
C GLN A 245 -18.03 -7.57 7.19
N ARG A 246 -17.99 -6.41 7.87
CA ARG A 246 -16.75 -5.64 8.01
C ARG A 246 -15.69 -6.39 8.78
N ARG A 247 -16.07 -7.12 9.85
CA ARG A 247 -15.13 -7.94 10.61
C ARG A 247 -14.59 -9.09 9.77
N ALA A 248 -15.44 -9.84 9.07
CA ALA A 248 -15.02 -10.92 8.18
C ALA A 248 -14.11 -10.40 7.05
N ALA A 249 -14.46 -9.26 6.45
CA ALA A 249 -13.66 -8.60 5.42
C ALA A 249 -12.28 -8.15 5.94
N LEU A 250 -12.22 -7.65 7.18
CA LEU A 250 -10.97 -7.27 7.83
C LEU A 250 -10.06 -8.48 8.06
N ASP A 251 -10.61 -9.59 8.57
CA ASP A 251 -9.83 -10.80 8.82
C ASP A 251 -9.35 -11.42 7.50
N GLU A 252 -10.16 -11.42 6.44
CA GLU A 252 -9.79 -11.92 5.13
C GLU A 252 -8.74 -11.03 4.44
N ALA A 253 -8.87 -9.70 4.49
CA ALA A 253 -7.86 -8.79 3.97
C ALA A 253 -6.49 -9.06 4.64
N GLN A 254 -6.45 -9.12 5.97
CA GLN A 254 -5.22 -9.45 6.71
C GLN A 254 -4.67 -10.82 6.32
N ARG A 255 -5.52 -11.83 6.15
CA ARG A 255 -5.11 -13.16 5.70
C ARG A 255 -4.44 -13.10 4.31
N ARG A 256 -5.00 -12.33 3.36
CA ARG A 256 -4.41 -12.14 2.02
C ARG A 256 -3.01 -11.51 2.09
N TYR A 257 -2.82 -10.47 2.92
CA TYR A 257 -1.48 -9.89 3.12
C TYR A 257 -0.52 -10.90 3.76
N ALA A 258 -0.94 -11.55 4.82
CA ALA A 258 -0.12 -12.53 5.53
C ALA A 258 0.22 -13.75 4.66
N SER A 259 -0.71 -14.26 3.84
CA SER A 259 -0.45 -15.39 2.92
C SER A 259 0.56 -15.06 1.83
N ASN A 260 0.79 -13.76 1.57
CA ASN A 260 1.80 -13.26 0.65
C ASN A 260 3.07 -12.73 1.35
N GLY A 261 3.25 -13.05 2.64
CA GLY A 261 4.49 -12.73 3.35
C GLY A 261 4.59 -11.31 3.89
N PHE A 262 3.53 -10.50 3.76
CA PHE A 262 3.53 -9.13 4.27
C PHE A 262 3.24 -9.09 5.77
N THR A 263 4.08 -8.37 6.50
CA THR A 263 3.91 -8.05 7.92
C THR A 263 3.50 -6.60 8.14
N HIS A 264 3.46 -5.83 7.06
CA HIS A 264 3.04 -4.44 7.02
C HIS A 264 2.28 -4.16 5.73
N ALA A 265 1.10 -3.58 5.85
CA ALA A 265 0.25 -3.14 4.73
C ALA A 265 0.10 -1.62 4.72
N GLN A 266 -0.37 -1.09 3.60
CA GLN A 266 -0.73 0.32 3.48
C GLN A 266 -2.20 0.47 3.06
N GLU A 267 -2.90 1.42 3.69
CA GLU A 267 -4.13 1.99 3.15
C GLU A 267 -3.77 3.33 2.51
N GLY A 268 -3.66 3.31 1.19
CA GLY A 268 -3.06 4.38 0.41
C GLY A 268 -3.98 5.54 0.06
N ALA A 269 -5.28 5.47 0.40
CA ALA A 269 -6.26 6.52 0.09
C ALA A 269 -7.47 6.48 1.04
N ALA A 270 -7.21 6.48 2.35
CA ALA A 270 -8.24 6.36 3.36
C ALA A 270 -9.24 7.54 3.32
N SER A 271 -10.53 7.22 3.24
CA SER A 271 -11.58 8.16 3.58
C SER A 271 -11.58 8.41 5.10
N LEU A 272 -12.28 9.45 5.56
CA LEU A 272 -12.42 9.70 7.00
C LEU A 272 -13.05 8.49 7.73
N GLY A 273 -14.06 7.86 7.10
CA GLY A 273 -14.72 6.67 7.65
C GLY A 273 -13.80 5.45 7.72
N ASP A 274 -12.97 5.20 6.69
CA ASP A 274 -11.99 4.11 6.69
C ASP A 274 -10.94 4.33 7.77
N MET A 275 -10.42 5.56 7.86
CA MET A 275 -9.45 5.94 8.89
C MET A 275 -9.99 5.66 10.30
N GLU A 276 -11.18 6.15 10.61
CA GLU A 276 -11.80 5.97 11.93
C GLU A 276 -12.08 4.50 12.23
N ALA A 277 -12.59 3.75 11.25
CA ALA A 277 -12.87 2.33 11.41
C ALA A 277 -11.60 1.50 11.67
N LEU A 278 -10.52 1.77 10.93
CA LEU A 278 -9.25 1.05 11.06
C LEU A 278 -8.50 1.43 12.34
N LEU A 279 -8.50 2.71 12.74
CA LEU A 279 -7.97 3.14 14.04
C LEU A 279 -8.72 2.47 15.20
N LYS A 280 -10.05 2.40 15.13
CA LYS A 280 -10.87 1.69 16.12
C LYS A 280 -10.55 0.20 16.16
N ALA A 281 -10.40 -0.44 15.00
CA ALA A 281 -9.99 -1.85 14.90
C ALA A 281 -8.61 -2.08 15.54
N GLY A 282 -7.65 -1.19 15.32
CA GLY A 282 -6.35 -1.21 15.97
C GLY A 282 -6.44 -1.11 17.50
N ALA A 283 -7.19 -0.12 17.99
CA ALA A 283 -7.42 0.06 19.43
C ALA A 283 -8.10 -1.15 20.10
N GLN A 284 -8.90 -1.91 19.35
CA GLN A 284 -9.56 -3.14 19.80
C GLN A 284 -8.66 -4.39 19.68
N GLY A 285 -7.42 -4.27 19.20
CA GLY A 285 -6.52 -5.40 19.00
C GLY A 285 -6.93 -6.35 17.86
N LEU A 286 -7.72 -5.87 16.90
CA LEU A 286 -8.22 -6.66 15.77
C LEU A 286 -7.23 -6.73 14.61
N ILE A 287 -6.24 -5.84 14.60
CA ILE A 287 -5.20 -5.76 13.56
C ILE A 287 -4.00 -6.59 14.01
N LYS A 288 -3.55 -7.51 13.16
CA LYS A 288 -2.47 -8.47 13.41
C LYS A 288 -1.16 -8.10 12.72
N LEU A 289 -1.22 -7.32 11.64
CA LEU A 289 -0.07 -6.79 10.90
C LEU A 289 -0.01 -5.27 11.07
N ASP A 290 1.15 -4.66 10.87
CA ASP A 290 1.21 -3.19 10.91
C ASP A 290 0.48 -2.60 9.71
N LEU A 291 -0.23 -1.48 9.92
CA LEU A 291 -1.00 -0.80 8.88
C LEU A 291 -0.69 0.70 8.88
N ALA A 292 -0.13 1.19 7.79
CA ALA A 292 0.07 2.61 7.55
C ALA A 292 -1.12 3.20 6.81
N LEU A 293 -1.80 4.17 7.40
CA LEU A 293 -2.94 4.87 6.78
C LEU A 293 -2.50 6.19 6.18
N LEU A 294 -2.95 6.45 4.97
CA LEU A 294 -2.80 7.72 4.26
C LEU A 294 -4.18 8.33 4.02
N PRO A 295 -4.73 9.14 4.95
CA PRO A 295 -5.92 9.92 4.68
C PRO A 295 -5.75 10.79 3.45
N THR A 296 -6.79 10.88 2.61
CA THR A 296 -6.76 11.69 1.40
C THR A 296 -6.80 13.19 1.70
N SER A 297 -6.33 14.03 0.78
CA SER A 297 -6.36 15.49 0.92
C SER A 297 -7.77 16.05 1.12
N GLN A 298 -8.81 15.36 0.64
CA GLN A 298 -10.21 15.73 0.90
C GLN A 298 -10.59 15.67 2.39
N THR A 299 -9.83 14.94 3.21
CA THR A 299 -10.06 14.85 4.66
C THR A 299 -9.30 15.93 5.45
N LEU A 300 -8.45 16.71 4.77
CA LEU A 300 -7.48 17.62 5.40
C LEU A 300 -8.13 18.63 6.35
N ASP A 301 -9.23 19.28 5.94
CA ASP A 301 -9.93 20.25 6.78
C ASP A 301 -10.44 19.63 8.08
N SER A 302 -11.03 18.43 7.98
CA SER A 302 -11.50 17.68 9.14
C SER A 302 -10.36 17.31 10.08
N LEU A 303 -9.21 16.90 9.55
CA LEU A 303 -8.04 16.48 10.34
C LEU A 303 -7.33 17.66 11.02
N LEU A 304 -7.25 18.82 10.34
CA LEU A 304 -6.63 20.02 10.90
C LEU A 304 -7.38 20.56 12.13
N GLY A 305 -8.69 20.34 12.20
CA GLY A 305 -9.53 20.69 13.35
C GLY A 305 -9.49 19.68 14.51
N ARG A 306 -8.75 18.57 14.38
CA ARG A 306 -8.75 17.48 15.37
C ARG A 306 -7.43 17.38 16.14
N PRO A 307 -7.35 17.90 17.37
CA PRO A 307 -6.14 17.85 18.19
C PRO A 307 -5.83 16.44 18.73
N ASP A 308 -6.80 15.53 18.72
CA ASP A 308 -6.68 14.12 19.14
C ASP A 308 -5.98 13.25 18.11
N VAL A 309 -5.94 13.66 16.83
CA VAL A 309 -5.32 12.90 15.75
C VAL A 309 -3.80 12.99 15.82
N ARG A 310 -3.14 11.82 15.87
CA ARG A 310 -1.69 11.69 15.98
C ARG A 310 -1.12 11.00 14.74
N PHE A 311 -0.24 11.71 14.02
CA PHE A 311 0.54 11.14 12.94
C PHE A 311 1.88 10.59 13.45
N GLY A 312 2.45 9.60 12.76
CA GLY A 312 3.76 9.03 13.04
C GLY A 312 3.83 8.04 14.21
N SER A 313 2.74 7.82 14.95
CA SER A 313 2.68 6.90 16.09
C SER A 313 1.63 5.81 15.91
N TYR A 314 1.92 4.60 16.42
CA TYR A 314 0.99 3.48 16.38
C TYR A 314 -0.04 3.54 17.49
N GLN A 315 -1.29 3.20 17.16
CA GLN A 315 -2.35 2.80 18.09
C GLN A 315 -2.73 1.35 17.76
N GLY A 316 -2.36 0.41 18.62
CA GLY A 316 -2.32 -1.00 18.23
C GLY A 316 -1.34 -1.14 17.07
N HIS A 317 -1.70 -1.79 16.00
CA HIS A 317 -0.87 -1.94 14.80
C HIS A 317 -1.20 -0.91 13.71
N VAL A 318 -1.90 0.17 14.00
CA VAL A 318 -2.34 1.19 13.03
C VAL A 318 -1.63 2.51 13.25
N LYS A 319 -1.09 3.11 12.18
CA LYS A 319 -0.39 4.40 12.20
C LYS A 319 -0.90 5.30 11.07
N LEU A 320 -1.25 6.55 11.39
CA LEU A 320 -1.39 7.60 10.38
C LEU A 320 0.01 8.00 9.92
N ALA A 321 0.35 7.70 8.65
CA ALA A 321 1.71 7.91 8.15
C ALA A 321 1.88 9.28 7.48
N GLY A 322 0.86 9.78 6.77
CA GLY A 322 0.91 11.07 6.09
C GLY A 322 -0.37 11.34 5.32
N ILE A 323 -0.39 12.40 4.53
CA ILE A 323 -1.54 12.81 3.71
C ILE A 323 -1.32 12.39 2.26
N LYS A 324 -2.34 11.78 1.64
CA LYS A 324 -2.37 11.35 0.24
C LYS A 324 -2.96 12.44 -0.65
N PHE A 325 -2.20 12.83 -1.64
CA PHE A 325 -2.64 13.66 -2.77
C PHE A 325 -2.72 12.82 -4.04
N VAL A 326 -3.66 13.12 -4.93
CA VAL A 326 -3.83 12.44 -6.22
C VAL A 326 -3.77 13.51 -7.31
N LEU A 327 -2.65 13.58 -8.04
CA LEU A 327 -2.43 14.63 -9.03
C LEU A 327 -2.93 14.25 -10.43
N ASP A 328 -2.96 12.96 -10.78
CA ASP A 328 -3.46 12.49 -12.08
C ASP A 328 -4.13 11.12 -11.97
N GLY A 329 -4.60 10.62 -13.09
CA GLY A 329 -5.20 9.29 -13.20
C GLY A 329 -4.21 8.20 -13.63
N SER A 330 -4.71 7.15 -14.32
CA SER A 330 -3.92 5.98 -14.72
C SER A 330 -3.48 6.03 -16.18
N PRO A 331 -2.22 5.66 -16.52
CA PRO A 331 -1.71 5.68 -17.89
C PRO A 331 -2.43 4.68 -18.81
N GLN A 332 -2.80 3.50 -18.30
CA GLN A 332 -3.48 2.47 -19.07
C GLN A 332 -4.93 2.85 -19.43
N ALA A 333 -5.59 3.66 -18.58
CA ALA A 333 -6.89 4.25 -18.90
C ALA A 333 -6.79 5.57 -19.65
N ARG A 334 -5.58 6.04 -19.95
CA ARG A 334 -5.30 7.32 -20.63
C ARG A 334 -5.80 8.54 -19.86
N THR A 335 -5.83 8.46 -18.54
CA THR A 335 -6.20 9.57 -17.64
C THR A 335 -5.01 10.16 -16.87
N GLY A 336 -3.82 9.56 -16.96
CA GLY A 336 -2.56 10.13 -16.44
C GLY A 336 -2.18 11.42 -17.16
N TYR A 337 -1.54 12.37 -16.47
CA TYR A 337 -1.20 13.70 -16.99
C TYR A 337 0.25 13.77 -17.50
N PHE A 338 0.41 14.04 -18.82
CA PHE A 338 1.67 13.96 -19.54
C PHE A 338 2.05 15.26 -20.25
N THR A 339 3.35 15.50 -20.39
CA THR A 339 3.89 16.57 -21.26
C THR A 339 3.73 16.25 -22.74
N ARG A 340 3.56 14.96 -23.11
CA ARG A 340 3.37 14.48 -24.48
C ARG A 340 1.96 13.88 -24.62
N PRO A 341 1.29 14.02 -25.78
CA PRO A 341 -0.02 13.44 -25.95
C PRO A 341 0.02 11.91 -26.07
N TYR A 342 -1.06 11.28 -25.66
CA TYR A 342 -1.32 9.86 -25.95
C TYR A 342 -1.52 9.66 -27.45
N ALA A 343 -0.85 8.66 -28.04
CA ALA A 343 -1.00 8.36 -29.46
C ALA A 343 -2.44 7.99 -29.85
N ASN A 344 -3.16 7.30 -28.95
CA ASN A 344 -4.55 6.88 -29.16
C ASN A 344 -5.58 7.90 -28.62
N GLY A 345 -5.17 9.13 -28.28
CA GLY A 345 -6.08 10.17 -27.78
C GLY A 345 -6.74 9.88 -26.45
N ALA A 346 -7.81 10.62 -26.16
CA ALA A 346 -8.62 10.47 -24.95
C ALA A 346 -9.41 9.15 -24.94
N PRO A 347 -9.93 8.71 -23.78
CA PRO A 347 -10.82 7.55 -23.70
C PRO A 347 -12.07 7.67 -24.57
N ASP A 348 -12.60 8.89 -24.77
CA ASP A 348 -13.73 9.21 -25.64
C ASP A 348 -13.33 9.51 -27.09
N GLY A 349 -12.03 9.41 -27.44
CA GLY A 349 -11.49 9.47 -28.79
C GLY A 349 -11.03 10.84 -29.27
N HIS A 350 -11.14 11.93 -28.51
CA HIS A 350 -10.64 13.23 -28.96
C HIS A 350 -9.11 13.34 -28.94
N HIS A 351 -8.55 14.18 -29.82
CA HIS A 351 -7.13 14.44 -29.99
C HIS A 351 -6.81 15.94 -30.14
N PRO A 352 -5.62 16.44 -29.74
CA PRO A 352 -4.62 15.73 -28.92
C PRO A 352 -5.09 15.58 -27.47
N TRP A 353 -4.58 14.55 -26.77
CA TRP A 353 -4.93 14.30 -25.38
C TRP A 353 -3.69 14.04 -24.53
N HIS A 354 -3.54 14.82 -23.46
CA HIS A 354 -2.41 14.74 -22.52
C HIS A 354 -2.81 14.16 -21.15
N GLY A 355 -4.07 13.75 -20.97
CA GLY A 355 -4.65 13.62 -19.66
C GLY A 355 -4.93 14.98 -19.02
N THR A 356 -5.41 14.98 -17.79
CA THR A 356 -5.66 16.19 -17.01
C THR A 356 -5.21 16.00 -15.57
N PRO A 357 -4.73 17.06 -14.91
CA PRO A 357 -4.49 16.98 -13.46
C PRO A 357 -5.84 16.92 -12.72
N ASN A 358 -5.87 16.16 -11.62
CA ASN A 358 -7.05 16.02 -10.76
C ASN A 358 -7.26 17.24 -9.83
N MET A 359 -6.25 18.09 -9.69
CA MET A 359 -6.31 19.35 -8.95
C MET A 359 -5.34 20.37 -9.55
N SER A 360 -5.57 21.66 -9.31
CA SER A 360 -4.66 22.70 -9.80
C SER A 360 -3.34 22.68 -9.02
N GLN A 361 -2.28 23.25 -9.60
CA GLN A 361 -0.98 23.41 -8.93
C GLN A 361 -1.10 24.27 -7.65
N GLU A 362 -1.93 25.32 -7.71
CA GLU A 362 -2.17 26.24 -6.59
C GLU A 362 -2.87 25.51 -5.43
N ALA A 363 -3.89 24.70 -5.73
CA ALA A 363 -4.59 23.91 -4.73
C ALA A 363 -3.66 22.87 -4.08
N PHE A 364 -2.86 22.16 -4.89
CA PHE A 364 -1.86 21.24 -4.37
C PHE A 364 -0.86 21.94 -3.45
N ASN A 365 -0.28 23.08 -3.88
CA ASN A 365 0.68 23.82 -3.08
C ASN A 365 0.09 24.28 -1.75
N ALA A 366 -1.14 24.80 -1.77
CA ALA A 366 -1.82 25.28 -0.57
C ALA A 366 -2.07 24.16 0.44
N ASP A 367 -2.65 23.04 -0.01
CA ASP A 367 -2.97 21.93 0.87
C ASP A 367 -1.73 21.17 1.36
N ALA A 368 -0.71 21.02 0.49
CA ALA A 368 0.56 20.44 0.88
C ALA A 368 1.28 21.29 1.95
N ALA A 369 1.20 22.64 1.85
CA ALA A 369 1.75 23.53 2.86
C ALA A 369 1.01 23.39 4.21
N ARG A 370 -0.31 23.24 4.19
CA ARG A 370 -1.13 23.02 5.40
C ARG A 370 -0.76 21.70 6.08
N ALA A 371 -0.60 20.61 5.33
CA ALA A 371 -0.17 19.33 5.86
C ALA A 371 1.28 19.39 6.39
N HIS A 372 2.19 19.97 5.62
CA HIS A 372 3.60 20.08 5.99
C HIS A 372 3.81 20.94 7.24
N SER A 373 3.05 22.02 7.45
CA SER A 373 3.12 22.87 8.64
C SER A 373 2.76 22.14 9.94
N ARG A 374 2.08 20.99 9.83
CA ARG A 374 1.78 20.08 10.95
C ARG A 374 2.83 18.98 11.13
N GLY A 375 3.89 18.98 10.32
CA GLY A 375 4.89 17.91 10.29
C GLY A 375 4.37 16.60 9.68
N TRP A 376 3.26 16.63 8.93
CA TRP A 376 2.71 15.44 8.29
C TRP A 376 3.45 15.15 6.99
N GLN A 377 3.82 13.89 6.78
CA GLN A 377 4.47 13.43 5.57
C GLN A 377 3.52 13.54 4.37
N ILE A 378 4.07 13.86 3.19
CA ILE A 378 3.30 14.07 1.97
C ILE A 378 3.51 12.86 1.04
N PHE A 379 2.41 12.25 0.63
CA PHE A 379 2.35 11.17 -0.35
C PHE A 379 1.57 11.64 -1.56
N VAL A 380 2.15 11.49 -2.74
CA VAL A 380 1.58 12.03 -3.99
C VAL A 380 1.47 10.94 -5.02
N HIS A 381 0.26 10.63 -5.46
CA HIS A 381 0.04 9.85 -6.68
C HIS A 381 0.40 10.72 -7.88
N ALA A 382 1.37 10.28 -8.68
CA ALA A 382 1.73 10.90 -9.94
C ALA A 382 2.30 9.84 -10.89
N ASN A 383 1.57 9.54 -11.95
CA ASN A 383 1.92 8.58 -13.00
C ASN A 383 2.64 9.23 -14.17
N GLY A 384 2.05 10.29 -14.71
CA GLY A 384 2.58 11.01 -15.85
C GLY A 384 3.70 11.98 -15.48
N ASP A 385 4.59 12.22 -16.42
CA ASP A 385 5.74 13.11 -16.21
C ASP A 385 5.33 14.56 -15.89
N ALA A 386 4.19 15.05 -16.39
CA ALA A 386 3.67 16.36 -16.05
C ALA A 386 3.12 16.40 -14.60
N ALA A 387 2.47 15.33 -14.13
CA ALA A 387 2.05 15.23 -12.73
C ALA A 387 3.26 15.14 -11.77
N ILE A 388 4.33 14.46 -12.19
CA ILE A 388 5.60 14.42 -11.43
C ILE A 388 6.23 15.83 -11.36
N ASP A 389 6.18 16.63 -12.44
CA ASP A 389 6.62 18.03 -12.40
C ASP A 389 5.80 18.87 -11.42
N MET A 390 4.47 18.64 -11.37
CA MET A 390 3.61 19.30 -10.38
C MET A 390 4.02 18.95 -8.94
N ALA A 391 4.32 17.67 -8.66
CA ALA A 391 4.78 17.24 -7.34
C ALA A 391 6.12 17.92 -6.98
N ILE A 392 7.10 17.90 -7.89
CA ILE A 392 8.41 18.56 -7.71
C ILE A 392 8.24 20.05 -7.41
N LYS A 393 7.42 20.75 -8.20
CA LYS A 393 7.16 22.18 -8.02
C LYS A 393 6.52 22.48 -6.66
N GLY A 394 5.59 21.62 -6.22
CA GLY A 394 5.00 21.74 -4.89
C GLY A 394 6.03 21.55 -3.77
N PHE A 395 6.89 20.54 -3.87
CA PHE A 395 7.95 20.31 -2.90
C PHE A 395 8.98 21.43 -2.87
N ASP A 396 9.30 22.03 -4.02
CA ASP A 396 10.16 23.22 -4.11
C ASP A 396 9.52 24.43 -3.45
N THR A 397 8.22 24.64 -3.63
CA THR A 397 7.46 25.72 -2.97
C THR A 397 7.50 25.57 -1.43
N LEU A 398 7.54 24.33 -0.93
CA LEU A 398 7.70 24.03 0.50
C LEU A 398 9.15 24.16 1.00
N GLY A 399 10.12 24.40 0.11
CA GLY A 399 11.53 24.46 0.46
C GLY A 399 12.12 23.10 0.91
N LEU A 400 11.53 21.98 0.47
CA LEU A 400 12.00 20.66 0.89
C LEU A 400 13.38 20.36 0.32
N THR A 401 14.23 19.80 1.17
CA THR A 401 15.57 19.36 0.81
C THR A 401 15.85 17.98 1.43
N LYS A 402 16.79 17.24 0.84
CA LYS A 402 17.25 15.96 1.39
C LYS A 402 17.71 16.07 2.86
N LYS A 403 18.32 17.21 3.24
CA LYS A 403 18.79 17.45 4.61
C LYS A 403 17.65 17.59 5.62
N ALA A 404 16.50 18.09 5.20
CA ALA A 404 15.33 18.25 6.06
C ALA A 404 14.69 16.90 6.44
N ASP A 405 15.02 15.83 5.70
CA ASP A 405 14.52 14.45 5.91
C ASP A 405 12.99 14.34 6.01
N ALA A 406 12.28 15.21 5.27
CA ALA A 406 10.81 15.19 5.22
C ALA A 406 10.26 13.98 4.43
N ARG A 407 11.09 13.36 3.59
CA ARG A 407 10.82 12.17 2.79
C ARG A 407 9.46 12.25 2.07
N PRO A 408 9.17 13.25 1.24
CA PRO A 408 7.96 13.20 0.45
C PRO A 408 8.03 11.98 -0.47
N VAL A 409 6.90 11.30 -0.63
CA VAL A 409 6.81 10.09 -1.44
C VAL A 409 6.03 10.38 -2.71
N VAL A 410 6.59 10.03 -3.88
CA VAL A 410 5.84 10.03 -5.13
C VAL A 410 5.49 8.59 -5.47
N ILE A 411 4.20 8.29 -5.31
CA ILE A 411 3.62 6.98 -5.56
C ILE A 411 3.46 6.79 -7.06
N HIS A 412 3.77 5.62 -7.55
CA HIS A 412 3.94 5.18 -8.93
C HIS A 412 5.17 5.81 -9.58
N SER A 413 5.26 7.15 -9.66
CA SER A 413 6.37 7.82 -10.34
C SER A 413 6.70 7.14 -11.68
N GLN A 414 5.63 6.74 -12.40
CA GLN A 414 5.67 5.67 -13.38
C GLN A 414 6.44 6.07 -14.63
N PHE A 415 6.10 7.22 -15.21
CA PHE A 415 6.72 7.75 -16.43
C PHE A 415 7.71 8.88 -16.11
N GLN A 416 8.59 8.61 -15.16
CA GLN A 416 9.59 9.57 -14.70
C GLN A 416 10.62 9.87 -15.80
N ARG A 417 11.02 11.14 -15.94
CA ARG A 417 12.11 11.56 -16.81
C ARG A 417 13.46 11.58 -16.07
N PRO A 418 14.60 11.46 -16.79
CA PRO A 418 15.94 11.52 -16.17
C PRO A 418 16.25 12.82 -15.42
N ASP A 419 15.72 13.97 -15.87
CA ASP A 419 15.90 15.27 -15.20
C ASP A 419 15.17 15.30 -13.84
N GLN A 420 14.03 14.65 -13.72
CA GLN A 420 13.25 14.58 -12.48
C GLN A 420 13.96 13.76 -11.39
N LEU A 421 14.80 12.78 -11.76
CA LEU A 421 15.63 12.05 -10.78
C LEU A 421 16.59 12.99 -10.02
N LYS A 422 17.15 14.01 -10.70
CA LYS A 422 18.03 15.01 -10.06
C LYS A 422 17.25 15.87 -9.06
N ALA A 423 16.02 16.23 -9.40
CA ALA A 423 15.14 16.96 -8.48
C ALA A 423 14.79 16.11 -7.25
N TYR A 424 14.46 14.84 -7.45
CA TYR A 424 14.20 13.89 -6.37
C TYR A 424 15.39 13.76 -5.41
N GLN A 425 16.61 13.63 -5.96
CA GLN A 425 17.83 13.58 -5.15
C GLN A 425 18.03 14.83 -4.29
N ARG A 426 17.80 16.01 -4.86
CA ARG A 426 17.93 17.31 -4.18
C ARG A 426 16.90 17.47 -3.06
N ILE A 427 15.67 17.08 -3.31
CA ILE A 427 14.52 17.21 -2.39
C ILE A 427 14.56 16.09 -1.32
N GLY A 428 15.06 14.91 -1.65
CA GLY A 428 15.00 13.73 -0.79
C GLY A 428 13.69 12.94 -0.96
N VAL A 429 13.15 12.90 -2.20
CA VAL A 429 11.94 12.14 -2.52
C VAL A 429 12.19 10.64 -2.44
N GLY A 430 11.26 9.91 -1.83
CA GLY A 430 11.16 8.46 -1.91
C GLY A 430 10.25 8.04 -3.08
N PRO A 431 10.78 7.56 -4.21
CA PRO A 431 9.91 7.05 -5.27
C PRO A 431 9.38 5.67 -4.89
N ALA A 432 8.06 5.50 -4.86
CA ALA A 432 7.42 4.22 -4.73
C ALA A 432 7.03 3.75 -6.15
N TYR A 433 7.90 2.95 -6.77
CA TYR A 433 7.69 2.47 -8.12
C TYR A 433 6.75 1.28 -8.21
N PHE A 434 6.23 1.04 -9.41
CA PHE A 434 5.28 -0.01 -9.70
C PHE A 434 5.82 -0.92 -10.84
N SER A 435 6.73 -1.86 -10.51
CA SER A 435 7.37 -2.71 -11.52
C SER A 435 6.38 -3.58 -12.28
N ASN A 436 5.24 -3.94 -11.68
CA ASN A 436 4.21 -4.75 -12.33
C ASN A 436 3.65 -4.12 -13.62
N HIS A 437 3.77 -2.80 -13.82
CA HIS A 437 3.45 -2.14 -15.09
C HIS A 437 4.29 -2.67 -16.26
N THR A 438 5.53 -3.12 -16.03
CA THR A 438 6.36 -3.71 -17.08
C THR A 438 5.83 -5.06 -17.57
N TYR A 439 5.06 -5.76 -16.72
CA TYR A 439 4.44 -7.03 -17.06
C TYR A 439 2.99 -6.87 -17.51
N TYR A 440 2.14 -6.23 -16.68
CA TYR A 440 0.71 -6.20 -16.93
C TYR A 440 0.30 -5.20 -18.02
N PHE A 441 1.00 -4.05 -18.11
CA PHE A 441 0.52 -2.89 -18.87
C PHE A 441 1.53 -2.36 -19.91
N ALA A 442 2.74 -2.89 -20.02
CA ALA A 442 3.73 -2.36 -20.95
C ALA A 442 3.29 -2.45 -22.41
N ASP A 443 2.49 -3.45 -22.77
CA ASP A 443 1.97 -3.60 -24.13
C ASP A 443 1.01 -2.46 -24.51
N ILE A 444 0.10 -2.07 -23.59
CA ILE A 444 -0.78 -0.92 -23.80
C ILE A 444 0.00 0.41 -23.70
N HIS A 445 1.03 0.48 -22.89
CA HIS A 445 1.88 1.68 -22.84
C HIS A 445 2.60 1.92 -24.16
N ARG A 446 3.10 0.85 -24.81
CA ARG A 446 3.74 0.94 -26.13
C ARG A 446 2.79 1.35 -27.25
N SER A 447 1.49 1.12 -27.12
CA SER A 447 0.53 1.64 -28.10
C SER A 447 0.31 3.16 -27.97
N ASN A 448 0.67 3.75 -26.83
CA ASN A 448 0.47 5.17 -26.54
C ASN A 448 1.76 6.01 -26.53
N PHE A 449 2.91 5.39 -26.27
CA PHE A 449 4.19 6.08 -26.10
C PHE A 449 5.32 5.35 -26.83
N SER A 450 6.38 6.07 -27.17
CA SER A 450 7.56 5.53 -27.82
C SER A 450 8.32 4.53 -26.93
N ALA A 451 9.11 3.66 -27.55
CA ALA A 451 9.83 2.59 -26.87
C ALA A 451 10.84 3.10 -25.83
N ASP A 452 11.47 4.26 -26.05
CA ASP A 452 12.38 4.91 -25.11
C ASP A 452 11.66 5.37 -23.85
N VAL A 453 10.46 5.94 -23.99
CA VAL A 453 9.61 6.37 -22.86
C VAL A 453 9.18 5.14 -22.05
N VAL A 454 8.64 4.11 -22.72
CA VAL A 454 8.21 2.87 -22.04
C VAL A 454 9.39 2.10 -21.45
N GLY A 455 10.57 2.19 -22.08
CA GLY A 455 11.81 1.60 -21.56
C GLY A 455 12.28 2.23 -20.25
N PHE A 456 11.89 3.47 -19.97
CA PHE A 456 12.29 4.18 -18.74
C PHE A 456 11.22 4.18 -17.64
N ILE A 457 10.08 3.50 -17.80
CA ILE A 457 9.06 3.41 -16.73
C ILE A 457 9.65 2.73 -15.48
N SER A 458 9.27 3.21 -14.30
CA SER A 458 9.79 2.72 -13.01
C SER A 458 11.31 2.54 -13.04
N PRO A 459 12.12 3.61 -13.13
CA PRO A 459 13.55 3.53 -13.42
C PRO A 459 14.39 3.18 -12.18
N PHE A 460 14.23 1.99 -11.64
CA PHE A 460 14.87 1.53 -10.41
C PHE A 460 16.39 1.64 -10.41
N ALA A 461 17.06 1.13 -11.45
CA ALA A 461 18.52 1.14 -11.49
C ALA A 461 19.06 2.58 -11.53
N SER A 462 18.40 3.47 -12.28
CA SER A 462 18.75 4.89 -12.33
C SER A 462 18.51 5.59 -11.00
N ALA A 463 17.41 5.26 -10.29
CA ALA A 463 17.11 5.81 -8.97
C ALA A 463 18.16 5.38 -7.93
N LEU A 464 18.53 4.10 -7.90
CA LEU A 464 19.59 3.58 -7.04
C LEU A 464 20.94 4.25 -7.33
N LYS A 465 21.31 4.40 -8.63
CA LYS A 465 22.52 5.11 -9.05
C LYS A 465 22.51 6.58 -8.63
N ALA A 466 21.35 7.22 -8.58
CA ALA A 466 21.19 8.57 -8.07
C ALA A 466 21.21 8.65 -6.53
N GLY A 467 21.37 7.54 -5.80
CA GLY A 467 21.38 7.49 -4.34
C GLY A 467 20.02 7.77 -3.69
N LEU A 468 18.93 7.48 -4.43
CA LEU A 468 17.57 7.48 -3.90
C LEU A 468 17.28 6.18 -3.15
N GLN A 469 16.21 6.18 -2.36
CA GLN A 469 15.69 5.02 -1.63
C GLN A 469 14.34 4.60 -2.26
N PRO A 470 14.35 3.89 -3.41
CA PRO A 470 13.11 3.45 -4.02
C PRO A 470 12.47 2.30 -3.24
N SER A 471 11.17 2.16 -3.40
CA SER A 471 10.38 1.00 -2.99
C SER A 471 9.58 0.46 -4.17
N ASN A 472 9.06 -0.76 -4.06
CA ASN A 472 8.22 -1.39 -5.07
C ASN A 472 6.88 -1.77 -4.45
N HIS A 473 5.79 -1.59 -5.19
CA HIS A 473 4.45 -1.89 -4.71
C HIS A 473 3.62 -2.65 -5.77
N SER A 474 2.49 -3.18 -5.34
CA SER A 474 1.52 -3.85 -6.21
C SER A 474 0.31 -2.99 -6.54
N ASP A 475 0.09 -1.93 -5.77
CA ASP A 475 -1.13 -1.13 -5.81
C ASP A 475 -2.40 -2.00 -5.62
N SER A 476 -2.23 -3.08 -4.83
CA SER A 476 -3.31 -4.07 -4.67
C SER A 476 -4.60 -3.39 -4.17
N PRO A 477 -5.74 -3.69 -4.79
CA PRO A 477 -6.03 -4.78 -5.72
C PRO A 477 -5.86 -4.44 -7.22
N VAL A 478 -5.24 -3.33 -7.61
CA VAL A 478 -4.99 -2.97 -9.03
C VAL A 478 -4.19 -4.06 -9.76
N THR A 479 -3.13 -4.57 -9.12
CA THR A 479 -2.51 -5.84 -9.52
C THR A 479 -2.52 -6.80 -8.33
N PRO A 480 -2.37 -8.11 -8.58
CA PRO A 480 -2.33 -9.08 -7.49
C PRO A 480 -1.28 -8.74 -6.44
N LEU A 481 -1.61 -8.99 -5.18
CA LEU A 481 -0.70 -8.85 -4.05
C LEU A 481 0.29 -10.03 -4.05
N ASP A 482 1.21 -10.02 -5.01
CA ASP A 482 2.19 -11.09 -5.23
C ASP A 482 3.62 -10.52 -5.23
N PRO A 483 4.35 -10.65 -4.12
CA PRO A 483 5.71 -10.11 -4.00
C PRO A 483 6.72 -10.82 -4.91
N MET A 484 6.45 -12.07 -5.28
CA MET A 484 7.33 -12.78 -6.21
C MET A 484 7.17 -12.29 -7.64
N THR A 485 5.97 -11.92 -8.05
CA THR A 485 5.75 -11.22 -9.33
C THR A 485 6.34 -9.81 -9.30
N GLN A 486 6.24 -9.07 -8.20
CA GLN A 486 6.92 -7.76 -8.05
C GLN A 486 8.45 -7.91 -8.15
N LEU A 487 9.03 -8.89 -7.47
CA LEU A 487 10.46 -9.19 -7.56
C LEU A 487 10.84 -9.53 -9.00
N TRP A 488 10.14 -10.50 -9.59
CA TRP A 488 10.39 -10.94 -10.95
C TRP A 488 10.25 -9.81 -11.97
N SER A 489 9.20 -9.02 -11.92
CA SER A 489 8.97 -7.92 -12.88
C SER A 489 10.04 -6.84 -12.81
N SER A 490 10.60 -6.57 -11.61
CA SER A 490 11.72 -5.66 -11.43
C SER A 490 13.05 -6.20 -12.00
N MET A 491 13.21 -7.53 -12.05
CA MET A 491 14.38 -8.23 -12.59
C MET A 491 14.26 -8.51 -14.09
N ALA A 492 13.12 -9.04 -14.54
CA ALA A 492 12.88 -9.45 -15.91
C ALA A 492 12.51 -8.27 -16.83
N ARG A 493 11.67 -7.35 -16.34
CA ARG A 493 11.10 -6.23 -17.09
C ARG A 493 10.45 -6.66 -18.42
N GLN A 494 9.80 -7.82 -18.39
CA GLN A 494 9.21 -8.45 -19.56
C GLN A 494 7.68 -8.31 -19.52
N SER A 495 7.08 -7.91 -20.66
CA SER A 495 5.62 -7.83 -20.79
C SER A 495 4.97 -9.20 -20.97
N LYS A 496 3.63 -9.25 -20.96
CA LYS A 496 2.86 -10.48 -21.24
C LYS A 496 3.14 -11.04 -22.65
N THR A 497 3.46 -10.18 -23.61
CA THR A 497 3.84 -10.58 -24.98
C THR A 497 5.31 -10.95 -25.12
N GLY A 498 6.08 -10.95 -24.04
CA GLY A 498 7.48 -11.34 -24.03
C GLY A 498 8.48 -10.22 -24.34
N VAL A 499 8.00 -8.99 -24.60
CA VAL A 499 8.90 -7.86 -24.92
C VAL A 499 9.55 -7.31 -23.66
N VAL A 500 10.88 -7.19 -23.69
CA VAL A 500 11.67 -6.59 -22.61
C VAL A 500 11.65 -5.06 -22.74
N ASN A 501 11.30 -4.37 -21.64
CA ASN A 501 11.19 -2.91 -21.59
C ASN A 501 12.27 -2.33 -20.68
N GLY A 502 13.24 -1.61 -21.25
CA GLY A 502 14.32 -0.96 -20.51
C GLY A 502 15.20 -1.93 -19.71
N PRO A 503 15.97 -2.81 -20.38
CA PRO A 503 16.83 -3.80 -19.71
C PRO A 503 17.86 -3.17 -18.77
N ASP A 504 18.26 -1.92 -19.02
CA ASP A 504 19.21 -1.17 -18.17
C ASP A 504 18.62 -0.76 -16.82
N GLN A 505 17.29 -0.90 -16.65
CA GLN A 505 16.60 -0.62 -15.40
C GLN A 505 16.33 -1.87 -14.56
N ARG A 506 16.85 -3.03 -14.95
CA ARG A 506 16.75 -4.29 -14.22
C ARG A 506 17.46 -4.23 -12.87
N LEU A 507 16.88 -4.90 -11.89
CA LEU A 507 17.47 -5.11 -10.57
C LEU A 507 18.05 -6.53 -10.47
N THR A 508 19.04 -6.70 -9.59
CA THR A 508 19.41 -8.02 -9.05
C THR A 508 18.34 -8.48 -8.05
N ALA A 509 18.30 -9.78 -7.76
CA ALA A 509 17.35 -10.29 -6.75
C ALA A 509 17.55 -9.61 -5.38
N TRP A 510 18.81 -9.37 -4.96
CA TRP A 510 19.10 -8.64 -3.73
C TRP A 510 18.52 -7.23 -3.71
N GLN A 511 18.74 -6.46 -4.77
CA GLN A 511 18.15 -5.12 -4.92
C GLN A 511 16.63 -5.16 -4.94
N GLY A 512 16.03 -6.11 -5.68
CA GLY A 512 14.58 -6.27 -5.73
C GLY A 512 13.97 -6.61 -4.36
N LEU A 513 14.64 -7.44 -3.54
CA LEU A 513 14.21 -7.73 -2.17
C LEU A 513 14.32 -6.49 -1.26
N HIS A 514 15.32 -5.63 -1.45
CA HIS A 514 15.38 -4.34 -0.76
C HIS A 514 14.16 -3.45 -1.06
N MET A 515 13.64 -3.50 -2.29
CA MET A 515 12.44 -2.74 -2.68
C MET A 515 11.16 -3.26 -2.01
N LEU A 516 11.18 -4.46 -1.43
CA LEU A 516 10.06 -5.08 -0.71
C LEU A 516 10.26 -5.11 0.82
N THR A 517 11.40 -4.64 1.31
CA THR A 517 11.76 -4.71 2.74
C THR A 517 12.27 -3.38 3.28
N THR A 518 13.51 -3.02 3.00
CA THR A 518 14.18 -1.81 3.55
C THR A 518 13.69 -0.52 2.91
N GLY A 519 13.44 -0.51 1.59
CA GLY A 519 12.95 0.65 0.86
C GLY A 519 11.61 1.15 1.40
N PRO A 520 10.57 0.30 1.45
CA PRO A 520 9.27 0.72 1.99
C PRO A 520 9.32 0.98 3.51
N ALA A 521 10.18 0.30 4.28
CA ALA A 521 10.36 0.63 5.69
C ALA A 521 10.92 2.06 5.87
N TRP A 522 11.93 2.43 5.06
CA TRP A 522 12.48 3.79 5.05
C TRP A 522 11.41 4.82 4.62
N GLN A 523 10.59 4.49 3.64
CA GLN A 523 9.53 5.34 3.10
C GLN A 523 8.58 5.87 4.19
N VAL A 524 8.32 5.08 5.22
CA VAL A 524 7.38 5.40 6.33
C VAL A 524 8.07 5.56 7.68
N PHE A 525 9.38 5.85 7.71
CA PHE A 525 10.21 6.04 8.92
C PHE A 525 10.25 4.82 9.85
N GLU A 526 10.22 3.60 9.29
CA GLU A 526 10.23 2.34 10.04
C GLU A 526 11.55 1.55 9.92
N GLU A 527 12.55 2.07 9.23
CA GLU A 527 13.84 1.39 8.98
C GLU A 527 14.65 1.06 10.24
N LYS A 528 14.28 1.66 11.38
CA LYS A 528 14.86 1.34 12.70
C LYS A 528 14.11 0.23 13.42
N ARG A 529 12.95 -0.21 12.88
CA ARG A 529 12.09 -1.21 13.51
C ARG A 529 11.94 -2.47 12.67
N LYS A 530 11.92 -2.36 11.33
CA LYS A 530 11.64 -3.49 10.41
C LYS A 530 12.43 -3.38 9.10
N GLY A 531 12.28 -4.37 8.24
CA GLY A 531 12.90 -4.43 6.91
C GLY A 531 14.29 -5.08 6.91
N GLN A 532 14.88 -5.40 8.07
CA GLN A 532 16.16 -6.09 8.19
C GLN A 532 16.12 -7.11 9.34
N ILE A 533 16.97 -8.14 9.25
CA ILE A 533 17.25 -9.05 10.38
C ILE A 533 18.49 -8.54 11.12
N LYS A 534 18.25 -7.83 12.22
CA LYS A 534 19.28 -7.15 13.01
C LYS A 534 18.82 -7.07 14.48
N PRO A 535 19.70 -7.26 15.45
CA PRO A 535 19.36 -7.10 16.86
C PRO A 535 18.66 -5.76 17.16
N GLY A 536 17.60 -5.81 17.94
CA GLY A 536 16.73 -4.69 18.29
C GLY A 536 15.54 -4.45 17.37
N MET A 537 15.52 -5.00 16.16
CA MET A 537 14.38 -4.93 15.24
C MET A 537 13.27 -5.91 15.62
N LEU A 538 12.07 -5.67 15.11
CA LEU A 538 10.94 -6.60 15.27
C LEU A 538 11.27 -7.95 14.61
N ALA A 539 10.81 -9.01 15.23
CA ALA A 539 10.91 -10.36 14.70
C ALA A 539 9.77 -10.60 13.68
N ASP A 540 9.78 -9.80 12.63
CA ASP A 540 8.87 -9.89 11.48
C ASP A 540 9.58 -10.67 10.39
N PHE A 541 9.07 -11.87 10.04
CA PHE A 541 9.73 -12.78 9.10
C PHE A 541 8.78 -13.30 8.04
N VAL A 542 9.32 -13.57 6.86
CA VAL A 542 8.71 -14.43 5.85
C VAL A 542 9.62 -15.62 5.59
N ILE A 543 9.05 -16.81 5.48
CA ILE A 543 9.75 -18.05 5.13
C ILE A 543 9.30 -18.48 3.73
N LEU A 544 10.28 -18.66 2.84
CA LEU A 544 10.09 -19.07 1.45
C LEU A 544 10.58 -20.51 1.25
N ASP A 545 9.94 -21.26 0.35
CA ASP A 545 10.38 -22.63 0.00
C ASP A 545 11.72 -22.66 -0.74
N LYS A 546 12.10 -21.56 -1.42
CA LYS A 546 13.34 -21.43 -2.20
C LYS A 546 14.05 -20.10 -1.90
N ASN A 547 15.36 -20.07 -2.15
CA ASN A 547 16.16 -18.85 -2.00
C ASN A 547 16.10 -18.01 -3.30
N PRO A 548 15.53 -16.80 -3.25
CA PRO A 548 15.43 -15.93 -4.44
C PRO A 548 16.80 -15.55 -5.05
N LEU A 549 17.87 -15.58 -4.25
CA LEU A 549 19.22 -15.23 -4.74
C LEU A 549 19.85 -16.32 -5.63
N THR A 550 19.38 -17.55 -5.51
CA THR A 550 19.92 -18.71 -6.24
C THR A 550 18.90 -19.32 -7.20
N THR A 551 17.64 -18.88 -7.13
CA THR A 551 16.58 -19.32 -8.03
C THR A 551 16.73 -18.65 -9.38
N PRO A 552 16.71 -19.39 -10.51
CA PRO A 552 16.69 -18.79 -11.83
C PRO A 552 15.54 -17.81 -12.01
N ILE A 553 15.74 -16.75 -12.82
CA ILE A 553 14.76 -15.65 -12.95
C ILE A 553 13.40 -16.15 -13.42
N GLU A 554 13.38 -17.16 -14.30
CA GLU A 554 12.15 -17.77 -14.84
C GLU A 554 11.32 -18.49 -13.77
N ALA A 555 11.99 -18.93 -12.70
CA ALA A 555 11.38 -19.67 -11.59
C ALA A 555 11.06 -18.79 -10.36
N ILE A 556 11.42 -17.50 -10.34
CA ILE A 556 11.17 -16.60 -9.19
C ILE A 556 9.68 -16.57 -8.83
N ARG A 557 8.79 -16.49 -9.83
CA ARG A 557 7.34 -16.47 -9.61
C ARG A 557 6.76 -17.78 -9.05
N SER A 558 7.51 -18.88 -9.10
CA SER A 558 7.11 -20.17 -8.52
C SER A 558 7.50 -20.34 -7.06
N ILE A 559 8.25 -19.40 -6.48
CA ILE A 559 8.62 -19.41 -5.07
C ILE A 559 7.36 -19.23 -4.23
N LYS A 560 7.19 -20.10 -3.23
CA LYS A 560 6.00 -20.12 -2.37
C LYS A 560 6.32 -19.52 -1.00
N ILE A 561 5.37 -18.73 -0.50
CA ILE A 561 5.37 -18.33 0.90
C ILE A 561 4.97 -19.57 1.73
N MET A 562 5.80 -19.93 2.71
CA MET A 562 5.55 -21.07 3.61
C MET A 562 4.98 -20.61 4.94
N ARG A 563 5.42 -19.44 5.42
CA ARG A 563 5.01 -18.92 6.72
C ARG A 563 5.26 -17.42 6.80
N THR A 564 4.39 -16.70 7.50
CA THR A 564 4.55 -15.30 7.86
C THR A 564 4.49 -15.13 9.36
N VAL A 565 5.50 -14.46 9.91
CA VAL A 565 5.68 -14.25 11.35
C VAL A 565 5.67 -12.76 11.63
N LYS A 566 4.84 -12.31 12.57
CA LYS A 566 4.75 -10.95 13.05
C LYS A 566 5.10 -10.90 14.53
N GLU A 567 6.15 -10.17 14.86
CA GLU A 567 6.64 -10.05 16.25
C GLU A 567 6.78 -11.42 16.94
N GLY A 568 7.47 -12.35 16.26
CA GLY A 568 7.72 -13.71 16.74
C GLY A 568 6.53 -14.66 16.66
N LYS A 569 5.32 -14.19 16.34
CA LYS A 569 4.09 -14.99 16.25
C LYS A 569 3.75 -15.32 14.81
N THR A 570 3.50 -16.60 14.51
CA THR A 570 2.98 -17.00 13.20
C THR A 570 1.59 -16.41 13.01
N ILE A 571 1.41 -15.60 11.98
CA ILE A 571 0.12 -15.01 11.59
C ILE A 571 -0.50 -15.71 10.37
N TRP A 572 0.31 -16.50 9.64
CA TRP A 572 -0.14 -17.36 8.56
C TRP A 572 0.88 -18.47 8.29
N SER A 573 0.40 -19.65 7.88
CA SER A 573 1.26 -20.75 7.37
C SER A 573 0.55 -21.54 6.29
N ALA A 574 1.31 -22.03 5.28
CA ALA A 574 0.78 -22.88 4.23
C ALA A 574 0.28 -24.21 4.85
N GLY A 575 -0.93 -24.64 4.44
CA GLY A 575 -1.55 -25.89 4.92
C GLY A 575 -2.37 -25.74 6.21
N GLN A 576 -2.58 -24.52 6.70
CA GLN A 576 -3.55 -24.22 7.76
C GLN A 576 -4.83 -23.62 7.22
#